data_29eb5c74dd1a565bccf1022f5cd9d45a
#
_entry.id   29eb5c74dd1a565bccf1022f5cd9d45a
#
_cell.length_a   1.000
_cell.length_b   1.000
_cell.length_c   1.000
_cell.angle_alpha   90.00
_cell.angle_beta   90.00
_cell.angle_gamma   90.00
#
_symmetry.space_group_name_H-M   'P 1'
#
loop_
_entity.id
_entity.type
_entity.pdbx_description
1 polymer ?
#
loop_
_entity_poly.entity_id
_entity_poly.type
_entity_poly.pdbx_seq_one_letter_code
_entity_poly.pdbx_strand_id
1 'polypeptide(L)'
;MKYDFDHVINRKLGKCRKWDNAILKEKFGLNEDAIPMDLADLDFECAPAIKQAMIERAALGDYGYTYTYDAYYDALIDWNKRRFHVDIKKE
;
A
#
# COMPACT_ATOMS: atom_id res chain seq x y z
N MET A 1 -0.86 18.42 3.01
CA MET A 1 -0.44 17.35 3.94
C MET A 1 0.99 16.98 3.60
N LYS A 2 1.90 17.01 4.55
CA LYS A 2 3.29 16.61 4.34
C LYS A 2 3.40 15.10 4.60
N TYR A 3 3.93 14.37 3.63
CA TYR A 3 4.23 12.95 3.79
C TYR A 3 5.59 12.79 4.48
N ASP A 4 5.72 11.78 5.33
CA ASP A 4 6.96 11.46 6.02
C ASP A 4 7.67 10.33 5.25
N PHE A 5 8.76 10.68 4.58
CA PHE A 5 9.62 9.74 3.88
C PHE A 5 10.97 9.52 4.59
N ASP A 6 11.14 10.16 5.75
CA ASP A 6 12.37 10.04 6.54
C ASP A 6 12.24 9.00 7.65
N HIS A 7 10.99 8.72 8.09
CA HIS A 7 10.72 7.73 9.11
C HIS A 7 10.77 6.31 8.53
N VAL A 8 11.68 5.50 9.07
CA VAL A 8 11.82 4.10 8.69
C VAL A 8 10.89 3.24 9.53
N ILE A 9 9.93 2.58 8.87
CA ILE A 9 9.00 1.65 9.51
C ILE A 9 9.73 0.36 9.86
N ASN A 10 9.59 -0.12 11.10
CA ASN A 10 10.08 -1.46 11.43
C ASN A 10 9.15 -2.55 10.89
N ARG A 11 9.39 -2.99 9.68
CA ARG A 11 8.59 -4.01 8.99
C ARG A 11 8.92 -5.44 9.41
N LYS A 12 9.99 -5.65 10.19
CA LYS A 12 10.39 -6.97 10.70
C LYS A 12 9.36 -7.57 11.65
N LEU A 13 8.59 -6.71 12.34
CA LEU A 13 7.56 -7.13 13.30
C LEU A 13 6.21 -7.48 12.66
N GLY A 14 5.98 -7.12 11.41
CA GLY A 14 4.68 -7.21 10.73
C GLY A 14 4.46 -8.47 9.91
N LYS A 15 5.27 -9.52 10.05
CA LYS A 15 5.21 -10.72 9.18
C LYS A 15 5.27 -10.38 7.70
N CYS A 16 5.99 -9.33 7.35
CA CYS A 16 6.16 -8.86 5.99
C CYS A 16 7.14 -9.78 5.26
N ARG A 17 6.74 -10.33 4.11
CA ARG A 17 7.59 -11.23 3.33
C ARG A 17 8.99 -10.65 3.05
N LYS A 18 9.07 -9.37 2.72
CA LYS A 18 10.33 -8.70 2.40
C LYS A 18 11.30 -8.60 3.59
N TRP A 19 10.77 -8.45 4.81
CA TRP A 19 11.58 -8.16 6.00
C TRP A 19 11.48 -9.20 7.11
N ASP A 20 10.75 -10.29 6.92
CA ASP A 20 10.66 -11.37 7.90
C ASP A 20 11.96 -12.17 7.91
N ASN A 21 12.77 -11.95 8.94
CA ASN A 21 14.09 -12.58 9.07
C ASN A 21 14.02 -14.12 9.11
N ALA A 22 12.97 -14.68 9.70
CA ALA A 22 12.82 -16.14 9.77
C ALA A 22 12.60 -16.72 8.36
N ILE A 23 11.72 -16.08 7.58
CA ILE A 23 11.46 -16.48 6.18
C ILE A 23 12.67 -16.25 5.30
N LEU A 24 13.36 -15.13 5.44
CA LEU A 24 14.55 -14.81 4.65
C LEU A 24 15.68 -15.80 4.91
N LYS A 25 15.88 -16.18 6.17
CA LYS A 25 16.86 -17.19 6.54
C LYS A 25 16.49 -18.58 6.05
N GLU A 26 15.24 -19.00 6.26
CA GLU A 26 14.77 -20.33 5.87
C GLU A 26 14.78 -20.53 4.34
N LYS A 27 14.25 -19.57 3.58
CA LYS A 27 14.07 -19.71 2.13
C LYS A 27 15.30 -19.33 1.31
N PHE A 28 16.08 -18.37 1.80
CA PHE A 28 17.18 -17.77 1.02
C PHE A 28 18.53 -17.84 1.71
N GLY A 29 18.60 -18.35 2.94
CA GLY A 29 19.86 -18.44 3.71
C GLY A 29 20.47 -17.09 4.06
N LEU A 30 19.65 -16.01 4.07
CA LEU A 30 20.14 -14.65 4.29
C LEU A 30 20.36 -14.35 5.76
N ASN A 31 21.35 -13.48 6.04
CA ASN A 31 21.63 -12.96 7.37
C ASN A 31 20.67 -11.83 7.73
N GLU A 32 20.65 -11.45 9.00
CA GLU A 32 19.85 -10.33 9.52
C GLU A 32 20.24 -8.97 8.94
N ASP A 33 21.47 -8.83 8.46
CA ASP A 33 22.03 -7.61 7.85
C ASP A 33 21.74 -7.49 6.34
N ALA A 34 21.14 -8.50 5.74
CA ALA A 34 20.84 -8.51 4.34
C ALA A 34 19.76 -7.46 4.02
N ILE A 35 19.97 -6.71 2.95
CA ILE A 35 18.98 -5.75 2.43
C ILE A 35 18.19 -6.43 1.33
N PRO A 36 16.92 -6.78 1.57
CA PRO A 36 16.09 -7.43 0.57
C PRO A 36 15.68 -6.45 -0.53
N MET A 37 15.90 -6.83 -1.77
CA MET A 37 15.55 -6.05 -2.97
C MET A 37 14.75 -6.87 -3.98
N ASP A 38 14.17 -7.98 -3.55
CA ASP A 38 13.46 -8.94 -4.40
C ASP A 38 11.98 -8.56 -4.65
N LEU A 39 11.43 -7.66 -3.85
CA LEU A 39 10.05 -7.21 -3.94
C LEU A 39 9.96 -5.70 -4.15
N ALA A 40 9.02 -5.29 -4.97
CA ALA A 40 8.71 -3.88 -5.24
C ALA A 40 7.89 -3.20 -4.13
N ASP A 41 7.92 -3.73 -2.93
CA ASP A 41 7.28 -3.11 -1.75
C ASP A 41 7.99 -1.83 -1.37
N LEU A 42 7.23 -0.77 -1.13
CA LEU A 42 7.74 0.45 -0.55
C LEU A 42 7.95 0.30 0.97
N ASP A 43 9.05 0.85 1.47
CA ASP A 43 9.40 0.81 2.89
C ASP A 43 8.95 2.07 3.66
N PHE A 44 8.13 2.88 3.04
CA PHE A 44 7.50 4.06 3.62
C PHE A 44 6.07 3.77 4.07
N GLU A 45 5.57 4.54 5.04
CA GLU A 45 4.15 4.52 5.36
C GLU A 45 3.31 4.93 4.15
N CYS A 46 2.15 4.29 4.00
CA CYS A 46 1.18 4.75 3.01
C CYS A 46 0.65 6.15 3.39
N ALA A 47 0.08 6.85 2.41
CA ALA A 47 -0.48 8.18 2.63
C ALA A 47 -1.47 8.18 3.82
N PRO A 48 -1.38 9.16 4.75
CA PRO A 48 -2.24 9.23 5.93
C PRO A 48 -3.74 9.15 5.61
N ALA A 49 -4.18 9.72 4.50
CA ALA A 49 -5.57 9.64 4.06
C ALA A 49 -6.02 8.21 3.72
N ILE A 50 -5.14 7.39 3.13
CA ILE A 50 -5.42 5.98 2.84
C ILE A 50 -5.52 5.19 4.15
N LYS A 51 -4.55 5.38 5.05
CA LYS A 51 -4.53 4.74 6.36
C LYS A 51 -5.80 5.06 7.15
N GLN A 52 -6.21 6.32 7.17
CA GLN A 52 -7.41 6.78 7.85
C GLN A 52 -8.68 6.16 7.27
N ALA A 53 -8.84 6.14 5.95
CA ALA A 53 -9.99 5.52 5.29
C ALA A 53 -10.11 4.02 5.59
N MET A 54 -8.98 3.31 5.67
CA MET A 54 -8.95 1.90 6.06
C MET A 54 -9.37 1.68 7.52
N ILE A 55 -8.92 2.54 8.43
CA ILE A 55 -9.31 2.49 9.86
C ILE A 55 -10.82 2.73 10.00
N GLU A 56 -11.36 3.74 9.34
CA GLU A 56 -12.79 4.05 9.35
C GLU A 56 -13.62 2.88 8.80
N ARG A 57 -13.18 2.29 7.70
CA ARG A 57 -13.87 1.11 7.13
C ARG A 57 -13.81 -0.10 8.08
N ALA A 58 -12.67 -0.35 8.68
CA ALA A 58 -12.52 -1.43 9.65
C ALA A 58 -13.40 -1.23 10.91
N ALA A 59 -13.55 0.03 11.36
CA ALA A 59 -14.37 0.37 12.51
C ALA A 59 -15.88 0.12 12.30
N LEU A 60 -16.36 0.13 11.04
CA LEU A 60 -17.75 -0.24 10.74
C LEU A 60 -18.06 -1.71 11.00
N GLY A 61 -17.05 -2.58 10.96
CA GLY A 61 -17.22 -4.02 11.18
C GLY A 61 -18.01 -4.76 10.10
N ASP A 62 -18.32 -4.10 8.98
CA ASP A 62 -19.02 -4.68 7.84
C ASP A 62 -18.04 -4.96 6.69
N TYR A 63 -17.86 -6.23 6.37
CA TYR A 63 -16.94 -6.72 5.35
C TYR A 63 -17.68 -7.47 4.22
N GLY A 64 -18.96 -7.19 4.05
CA GLY A 64 -19.77 -7.74 2.99
C GLY A 64 -19.42 -7.25 1.59
N TYR A 65 -20.13 -7.75 0.61
CA TYR A 65 -19.98 -7.29 -0.77
C TYR A 65 -20.40 -5.82 -0.92
N THR A 66 -19.73 -5.13 -1.82
CA THR A 66 -20.03 -3.74 -2.14
C THR A 66 -20.10 -3.54 -3.66
N TYR A 67 -20.79 -2.50 -4.08
CA TYR A 67 -20.77 -2.03 -5.46
C TYR A 67 -19.60 -1.07 -5.70
N THR A 68 -19.15 -0.99 -6.95
CA THR A 68 -18.23 0.06 -7.38
C THR A 68 -19.04 1.31 -7.69
N TYR A 69 -18.88 2.33 -6.87
CA TYR A 69 -19.59 3.61 -7.00
C TYR A 69 -18.93 4.55 -8.00
N ASP A 70 -19.68 5.53 -8.47
CA ASP A 70 -19.20 6.53 -9.44
C ASP A 70 -17.95 7.26 -8.97
N ALA A 71 -17.83 7.55 -7.68
CA ALA A 71 -16.64 8.18 -7.11
C ALA A 71 -15.33 7.44 -7.39
N TYR A 72 -15.36 6.10 -7.53
CA TYR A 72 -14.20 5.31 -7.92
C TYR A 72 -13.79 5.60 -9.37
N TYR A 73 -14.76 5.59 -10.28
CA TYR A 73 -14.51 5.86 -11.69
C TYR A 73 -14.07 7.30 -11.93
N ASP A 74 -14.72 8.23 -11.27
CA ASP A 74 -14.40 9.66 -11.34
C ASP A 74 -12.96 9.92 -10.89
N ALA A 75 -12.53 9.30 -9.78
CA ALA A 75 -11.15 9.41 -9.30
C ALA A 75 -10.14 8.84 -10.29
N LEU A 76 -10.45 7.68 -10.92
CA LEU A 76 -9.60 7.04 -11.91
C LEU A 76 -9.48 7.90 -13.17
N ILE A 77 -10.61 8.42 -13.67
CA ILE A 77 -10.67 9.28 -14.86
C ILE A 77 -9.88 10.56 -14.64
N ASP A 78 -10.15 11.23 -13.51
CA ASP A 78 -9.46 12.48 -13.15
C ASP A 78 -7.94 12.29 -12.98
N TRP A 79 -7.52 11.20 -12.32
CA TRP A 79 -6.11 10.88 -12.18
C TRP A 79 -5.42 10.71 -13.54
N ASN A 80 -6.00 9.91 -14.44
CA ASN A 80 -5.41 9.65 -15.74
C ASN A 80 -5.36 10.93 -16.61
N LYS A 81 -6.41 11.74 -16.55
CA LYS A 81 -6.44 13.02 -17.25
C LYS A 81 -5.37 13.98 -16.78
N ARG A 82 -5.23 14.16 -15.46
CA ARG A 82 -4.26 15.10 -14.88
C ARG A 82 -2.81 14.64 -15.03
N ARG A 83 -2.55 13.34 -14.89
CA ARG A 83 -1.18 12.82 -14.84
C ARG A 83 -0.63 12.38 -16.17
N PHE A 84 -1.49 11.88 -17.04
CA PHE A 84 -1.07 11.26 -18.30
C PHE A 84 -1.71 11.89 -19.53
N HIS A 85 -2.59 12.87 -19.35
CA HIS A 85 -3.36 13.53 -20.42
C HIS A 85 -4.19 12.54 -21.27
N VAL A 86 -4.67 11.50 -20.62
CA VAL A 86 -5.51 10.46 -21.22
C VAL A 86 -6.95 10.66 -20.78
N ASP A 87 -7.85 10.75 -21.76
CA ASP A 87 -9.29 10.80 -21.54
C ASP A 87 -9.84 9.37 -21.56
N ILE A 88 -10.27 8.88 -20.38
CA ILE A 88 -10.94 7.60 -20.22
C ILE A 88 -12.44 7.86 -20.04
N LYS A 89 -13.26 7.03 -20.65
CA LYS A 89 -14.71 7.07 -20.48
C LYS A 89 -15.17 5.94 -19.57
N LYS A 90 -16.16 6.23 -18.77
CA LYS A 90 -16.94 5.22 -18.05
C LYS A 90 -17.92 4.62 -19.07
N GLU A 91 -17.85 3.33 -19.33
CA GLU A 91 -18.84 2.58 -20.11
C GLU A 91 -19.78 1.78 -19.18
#